data_6a81d9eb48b9c81c52196e5945168a4f
#
_entry.id   6a81d9eb48b9c81c52196e5945168a4f
#
_cell.length_a   1.000
_cell.length_b   1.000
_cell.length_c   1.000
_cell.angle_alpha   90.00
_cell.angle_beta   90.00
_cell.angle_gamma   90.00
#
_symmetry.space_group_name_H-M   'P 1'
#
loop_
_entity.id
_entity.type
_entity.pdbx_description
1 polymer ?
#
loop_
_entity_poly.entity_id
_entity_poly.type
_entity_poly.pdbx_seq_one_letter_code
_entity_poly.pdbx_strand_id
1 'polypeptide(L)'
;RPDSLINNKCAYEYRKNLGVELAKESDIEADLVVPVPDSGVPAALGFAEQSKKKFELGLIRNHYVGRTFIEPRQKIRSLGVKLKLNANKSTIQGKKIILIDDSLVRGTTSHKIVKMLYDAGAKEVHVKIACPEIKYPDFYGVDTPTKKELLAANKTNDEICEYIGAMSLDFLSLEGLYRAIGFEKRNAVSYTHLTLPTTPYV
;
A
#
# COMPACT_ATOMS: atom_id res chain seq x y z
N ARG A 1 13.95 -4.68 -5.72
CA ARG A 1 13.64 -4.19 -7.08
C ARG A 1 12.57 -5.09 -7.69
N PRO A 2 11.70 -4.58 -8.59
CA PRO A 2 10.65 -5.40 -9.22
C PRO A 2 11.20 -6.58 -10.04
N ASP A 3 12.37 -6.42 -10.62
CA ASP A 3 13.10 -7.40 -11.43
C ASP A 3 13.93 -8.41 -10.61
N SER A 4 13.95 -8.29 -9.28
CA SER A 4 14.67 -9.24 -8.42
C SER A 4 13.99 -10.60 -8.41
N LEU A 5 14.79 -11.68 -8.42
CA LEU A 5 14.31 -13.05 -8.29
C LEU A 5 14.35 -13.49 -6.83
N ILE A 6 13.23 -14.04 -6.35
CA ILE A 6 13.06 -14.63 -5.03
C ILE A 6 12.46 -16.03 -5.26
N ASN A 7 13.17 -17.08 -4.87
CA ASN A 7 12.73 -18.46 -5.11
C ASN A 7 12.33 -18.72 -6.59
N ASN A 8 13.14 -18.27 -7.53
CA ASN A 8 12.95 -18.39 -8.99
C ASN A 8 11.71 -17.66 -9.54
N LYS A 9 11.04 -16.82 -8.76
CA LYS A 9 9.96 -15.96 -9.24
C LYS A 9 10.35 -14.49 -9.14
N CYS A 10 9.87 -13.69 -10.07
CA CYS A 10 10.12 -12.26 -10.10
C CYS A 10 9.35 -11.56 -8.96
N ALA A 11 9.97 -10.62 -8.27
CA ALA A 11 9.32 -9.81 -7.22
C ALA A 11 8.09 -9.05 -7.76
N TYR A 12 8.09 -8.70 -9.04
CA TYR A 12 6.94 -8.12 -9.72
C TYR A 12 5.73 -9.06 -9.72
N GLU A 13 5.94 -10.36 -10.02
CA GLU A 13 4.87 -11.37 -10.05
C GLU A 13 4.26 -11.57 -8.67
N TYR A 14 5.10 -11.64 -7.63
CA TYR A 14 4.60 -11.71 -6.25
C TYR A 14 3.72 -10.51 -5.91
N ARG A 15 4.17 -9.29 -6.20
CA ARG A 15 3.39 -8.07 -5.94
C ARG A 15 2.08 -8.04 -6.73
N LYS A 16 2.08 -8.52 -7.98
CA LYS A 16 0.87 -8.65 -8.78
C LYS A 16 -0.11 -9.63 -8.13
N ASN A 17 0.38 -10.78 -7.67
CA ASN A 17 -0.43 -11.79 -7.00
C ASN A 17 -1.02 -11.27 -5.67
N LEU A 18 -0.29 -10.43 -4.92
CA LEU A 18 -0.86 -9.76 -3.74
C LEU A 18 -2.09 -8.93 -4.10
N GLY A 19 -2.06 -8.23 -5.23
CA GLY A 19 -3.20 -7.49 -5.74
C GLY A 19 -4.37 -8.38 -6.16
N VAL A 20 -4.09 -9.53 -6.77
CA VAL A 20 -5.12 -10.54 -7.10
C VAL A 20 -5.83 -11.05 -5.85
N GLU A 21 -5.08 -11.41 -4.81
CA GLU A 21 -5.66 -11.88 -3.54
C GLU A 21 -6.43 -10.77 -2.82
N LEU A 22 -5.90 -9.54 -2.82
CA LEU A 22 -6.59 -8.38 -2.25
C LEU A 22 -7.93 -8.10 -2.94
N ALA A 23 -8.03 -8.32 -4.26
CA ALA A 23 -9.27 -8.19 -5.00
C ALA A 23 -10.29 -9.27 -4.64
N LYS A 24 -9.85 -10.50 -4.37
CA LYS A 24 -10.73 -11.59 -3.92
C LYS A 24 -11.33 -11.34 -2.53
N GLU A 25 -10.61 -10.59 -1.70
CA GLU A 25 -11.04 -10.20 -0.34
C GLU A 25 -11.83 -8.88 -0.33
N SER A 26 -12.12 -8.29 -1.50
CA SER A 26 -12.76 -6.98 -1.63
C SER A 26 -14.05 -7.05 -2.44
N ASP A 27 -15.13 -6.49 -1.88
CA ASP A 27 -16.43 -6.35 -2.56
C ASP A 27 -16.85 -4.87 -2.58
N ILE A 28 -16.05 -4.02 -3.24
CA ILE A 28 -16.34 -2.58 -3.33
C ILE A 28 -16.68 -2.19 -4.76
N GLU A 29 -17.80 -1.50 -4.91
CA GLU A 29 -18.15 -0.86 -6.16
C GLU A 29 -17.35 0.43 -6.36
N ALA A 30 -16.57 0.46 -7.43
CA ALA A 30 -15.82 1.64 -7.85
C ALA A 30 -15.61 1.67 -9.36
N ASP A 31 -15.37 2.88 -9.88
CA ASP A 31 -15.18 3.11 -11.31
C ASP A 31 -13.76 2.75 -11.76
N LEU A 32 -12.76 3.03 -10.92
CA LEU A 32 -11.34 2.96 -11.27
C LEU A 32 -10.49 2.33 -10.19
N VAL A 33 -9.47 1.60 -10.60
CA VAL A 33 -8.33 1.18 -9.78
C VAL A 33 -7.14 2.07 -10.11
N VAL A 34 -6.62 2.76 -9.10
CA VAL A 34 -5.53 3.74 -9.23
C VAL A 34 -4.36 3.31 -8.34
N PRO A 35 -3.14 3.12 -8.88
CA PRO A 35 -1.97 2.80 -8.07
C PRO A 35 -1.39 4.04 -7.38
N VAL A 36 -0.78 3.84 -6.22
CA VAL A 36 0.24 4.75 -5.72
C VAL A 36 1.56 4.45 -6.44
N PRO A 37 2.06 5.34 -7.28
CA PRO A 37 3.27 5.06 -8.04
C PRO A 37 4.54 5.20 -7.18
N ASP A 38 5.59 4.38 -7.42
CA ASP A 38 5.66 3.29 -8.40
C ASP A 38 5.35 1.93 -7.76
N SER A 39 5.40 1.86 -6.44
CA SER A 39 5.38 0.62 -5.65
C SER A 39 4.05 -0.13 -5.72
N GLY A 40 2.93 0.60 -5.75
CA GLY A 40 1.58 0.04 -5.83
C GLY A 40 1.18 -0.46 -7.23
N VAL A 41 1.94 -0.13 -8.29
CA VAL A 41 1.56 -0.45 -9.68
C VAL A 41 1.33 -1.95 -9.92
N PRO A 42 2.24 -2.86 -9.54
CA PRO A 42 2.02 -4.29 -9.81
C PRO A 42 0.79 -4.84 -9.10
N ALA A 43 0.57 -4.45 -7.83
CA ALA A 43 -0.59 -4.88 -7.06
C ALA A 43 -1.90 -4.32 -7.67
N ALA A 44 -1.91 -3.05 -8.09
CA ALA A 44 -3.08 -2.44 -8.73
C ALA A 44 -3.43 -3.12 -10.06
N LEU A 45 -2.44 -3.55 -10.84
CA LEU A 45 -2.67 -4.35 -12.05
C LEU A 45 -3.32 -5.69 -11.72
N GLY A 46 -2.79 -6.43 -10.74
CA GLY A 46 -3.37 -7.70 -10.30
C GLY A 46 -4.79 -7.54 -9.76
N PHE A 47 -5.02 -6.48 -8.97
CA PHE A 47 -6.35 -6.14 -8.45
C PHE A 47 -7.34 -5.83 -9.58
N ALA A 48 -6.96 -4.99 -10.54
CA ALA A 48 -7.82 -4.58 -11.65
C ALA A 48 -8.19 -5.78 -12.55
N GLU A 49 -7.22 -6.65 -12.87
CA GLU A 49 -7.46 -7.87 -13.65
C GLU A 49 -8.45 -8.81 -12.94
N GLN A 50 -8.26 -9.06 -11.64
CA GLN A 50 -9.10 -9.96 -10.86
C GLN A 50 -10.51 -9.40 -10.65
N SER A 51 -10.61 -8.11 -10.30
CA SER A 51 -11.90 -7.44 -10.05
C SER A 51 -12.63 -7.01 -11.33
N LYS A 52 -11.97 -7.14 -12.50
CA LYS A 52 -12.46 -6.66 -13.81
C LYS A 52 -12.80 -5.17 -13.83
N LYS A 53 -12.14 -4.39 -12.98
CA LYS A 53 -12.29 -2.94 -12.93
C LYS A 53 -11.23 -2.26 -13.77
N LYS A 54 -11.54 -1.05 -14.26
CA LYS A 54 -10.63 -0.29 -15.11
C LYS A 54 -9.41 0.18 -14.32
N PHE A 55 -8.21 -0.16 -14.78
CA PHE A 55 -6.94 0.39 -14.28
C PHE A 55 -6.65 1.74 -14.95
N GLU A 56 -6.29 2.75 -14.15
CA GLU A 56 -5.89 4.05 -14.67
C GLU A 56 -4.77 4.68 -13.83
N LEU A 57 -3.87 5.39 -14.50
CA LEU A 57 -2.84 6.20 -13.85
C LEU A 57 -3.44 7.53 -13.37
N GLY A 58 -4.26 7.45 -12.32
CA GLY A 58 -4.87 8.62 -11.67
C GLY A 58 -3.87 9.46 -10.88
N LEU A 59 -2.73 8.89 -10.50
CA LEU A 59 -1.59 9.55 -9.87
C LEU A 59 -0.38 9.40 -10.77
N ILE A 60 0.32 10.51 -11.02
CA ILE A 60 1.52 10.56 -11.85
C ILE A 60 2.69 11.02 -11.01
N ARG A 61 3.79 10.26 -11.08
CA ARG A 61 5.03 10.61 -10.39
C ARG A 61 5.87 11.56 -11.25
N ASN A 62 6.36 12.62 -10.61
CA ASN A 62 7.36 13.49 -11.20
C ASN A 62 8.77 12.89 -10.94
N HIS A 63 9.40 12.37 -11.98
CA HIS A 63 10.72 11.74 -11.90
C HIS A 63 11.88 12.74 -11.70
N TYR A 64 11.67 14.01 -11.94
CA TYR A 64 12.68 15.06 -11.75
C TYR A 64 12.89 15.43 -10.27
N VAL A 65 12.03 15.00 -9.38
CA VAL A 65 12.14 15.23 -7.93
C VAL A 65 12.74 14.00 -7.25
N GLY A 66 13.97 14.13 -6.71
CA GLY A 66 14.70 13.06 -6.03
C GLY A 66 13.99 12.50 -4.78
N ARG A 67 14.61 11.52 -4.09
CA ARG A 67 14.08 10.90 -2.86
C ARG A 67 14.02 11.91 -1.72
N THR A 68 12.82 12.31 -1.28
CA THR A 68 12.60 13.25 -0.16
C THR A 68 12.62 12.58 1.22
N PHE A 69 12.77 11.25 1.31
CA PHE A 69 12.82 10.51 2.58
C PHE A 69 14.10 10.78 3.39
N ILE A 70 15.14 11.30 2.75
CA ILE A 70 16.46 11.57 3.37
C ILE A 70 16.52 12.97 4.01
N GLU A 71 15.52 13.81 3.77
CA GLU A 71 15.47 15.18 4.30
C GLU A 71 15.07 15.21 5.79
N PRO A 72 15.91 15.81 6.68
CA PRO A 72 15.66 15.79 8.13
C PRO A 72 14.49 16.64 8.57
N ARG A 73 14.05 17.63 7.79
CA ARG A 73 13.00 18.58 8.19
C ARG A 73 11.62 18.17 7.69
N GLN A 74 10.65 18.06 8.61
CA GLN A 74 9.29 17.62 8.33
C GLN A 74 8.53 18.53 7.34
N LYS A 75 8.80 19.84 7.34
CA LYS A 75 8.23 20.79 6.36
C LYS A 75 8.69 20.51 4.93
N ILE A 76 9.96 20.15 4.74
CA ILE A 76 10.53 19.82 3.41
C ILE A 76 9.98 18.48 2.91
N ARG A 77 9.81 17.49 3.82
CA ARG A 77 9.13 16.21 3.50
C ARG A 77 7.69 16.42 3.05
N SER A 78 6.96 17.35 3.64
CA SER A 78 5.57 17.65 3.26
C SER A 78 5.44 18.30 1.89
N LEU A 79 6.34 19.23 1.57
CA LEU A 79 6.44 19.85 0.24
C LEU A 79 6.86 18.83 -0.83
N GLY A 80 7.78 17.92 -0.45
CA GLY A 80 8.32 16.90 -1.34
C GLY A 80 7.27 15.89 -1.85
N VAL A 81 6.23 15.56 -1.10
CA VAL A 81 5.15 14.70 -1.60
C VAL A 81 4.32 15.44 -2.66
N LYS A 82 3.99 16.71 -2.46
CA LYS A 82 3.30 17.54 -3.45
C LYS A 82 4.10 17.76 -4.74
N LEU A 83 5.44 17.78 -4.64
CA LEU A 83 6.31 17.92 -5.82
C LEU A 83 6.51 16.58 -6.56
N LYS A 84 6.31 15.45 -5.88
CA LYS A 84 6.54 14.11 -6.44
C LYS A 84 5.34 13.50 -7.13
N LEU A 85 4.13 13.80 -6.65
CA LEU A 85 2.91 13.19 -7.13
C LEU A 85 1.94 14.28 -7.58
N ASN A 86 1.32 14.07 -8.72
CA ASN A 86 0.24 14.88 -9.24
C ASN A 86 -0.97 14.02 -9.57
N ALA A 87 -2.15 14.48 -9.17
CA ALA A 87 -3.39 13.83 -9.53
C ALA A 87 -3.80 14.20 -10.96
N ASN A 88 -4.13 13.19 -11.77
CA ASN A 88 -4.68 13.39 -13.10
C ASN A 88 -6.17 13.72 -12.99
N LYS A 89 -6.47 15.02 -12.92
CA LYS A 89 -7.83 15.52 -12.69
C LYS A 89 -8.84 15.01 -13.72
N SER A 90 -8.47 14.94 -14.99
CA SER A 90 -9.36 14.48 -16.06
C SER A 90 -9.79 13.02 -15.91
N THR A 91 -8.92 12.18 -15.30
CA THR A 91 -9.21 10.77 -15.01
C THR A 91 -10.03 10.59 -13.74
N ILE A 92 -9.82 11.44 -12.73
CA ILE A 92 -10.31 11.26 -11.36
C ILE A 92 -11.66 11.92 -11.11
N GLN A 93 -11.92 13.08 -11.74
CA GLN A 93 -13.06 13.92 -11.41
C GLN A 93 -14.40 13.16 -11.52
N GLY A 94 -15.18 13.19 -10.44
CA GLY A 94 -16.50 12.56 -10.33
C GLY A 94 -16.48 11.04 -10.18
N LYS A 95 -15.31 10.41 -10.04
CA LYS A 95 -15.15 8.95 -9.96
C LYS A 95 -15.03 8.44 -8.53
N LYS A 96 -15.53 7.21 -8.33
CA LYS A 96 -15.24 6.38 -7.16
C LYS A 96 -13.95 5.61 -7.44
N ILE A 97 -12.97 5.72 -6.55
CA ILE A 97 -11.60 5.24 -6.78
C ILE A 97 -11.22 4.19 -5.74
N ILE A 98 -10.68 3.07 -6.21
CA ILE A 98 -9.89 2.16 -5.39
C ILE A 98 -8.44 2.56 -5.54
N LEU A 99 -7.86 3.10 -4.47
CA LEU A 99 -6.45 3.46 -4.39
C LEU A 99 -5.66 2.27 -3.83
N ILE A 100 -4.71 1.74 -4.61
CA ILE A 100 -3.87 0.61 -4.21
C ILE A 100 -2.47 1.10 -3.84
N ASP A 101 -2.03 0.78 -2.62
CA ASP A 101 -0.65 0.98 -2.18
C ASP A 101 -0.02 -0.35 -1.73
N ASP A 102 1.30 -0.43 -1.70
CA ASP A 102 2.03 -1.64 -1.29
C ASP A 102 2.05 -1.83 0.23
N SER A 103 2.13 -0.74 1.00
CA SER A 103 2.22 -0.78 2.45
C SER A 103 1.74 0.52 3.11
N LEU A 104 1.29 0.42 4.37
CA LEU A 104 0.93 1.58 5.19
C LEU A 104 1.67 1.50 6.53
N VAL A 105 2.55 2.47 6.77
CA VAL A 105 3.42 2.51 7.94
C VAL A 105 3.01 3.64 8.89
N ARG A 106 3.25 4.90 8.50
CA ARG A 106 2.92 6.10 9.31
C ARG A 106 1.62 6.80 8.86
N GLY A 107 1.07 6.45 7.70
CA GLY A 107 -0.14 7.03 7.13
C GLY A 107 -0.04 8.48 6.65
N THR A 108 1.05 9.20 6.93
CA THR A 108 1.21 10.61 6.55
C THR A 108 1.24 10.82 5.03
N THR A 109 1.80 9.88 4.29
CA THR A 109 1.81 9.90 2.82
C THR A 109 0.42 9.57 2.30
N SER A 110 -0.23 8.53 2.82
CA SER A 110 -1.57 8.10 2.41
C SER A 110 -2.60 9.21 2.65
N HIS A 111 -2.57 9.89 3.81
CA HIS A 111 -3.42 11.05 4.08
C HIS A 111 -3.28 12.15 3.02
N LYS A 112 -2.04 12.48 2.61
CA LYS A 112 -1.81 13.52 1.59
C LYS A 112 -2.28 13.08 0.20
N ILE A 113 -2.12 11.80 -0.12
CA ILE A 113 -2.56 11.25 -1.41
C ILE A 113 -4.09 11.24 -1.48
N VAL A 114 -4.76 10.75 -0.44
CA VAL A 114 -6.23 10.75 -0.35
C VAL A 114 -6.78 12.16 -0.48
N LYS A 115 -6.21 13.12 0.27
CA LYS A 115 -6.58 14.53 0.13
C LYS A 115 -6.37 15.06 -1.29
N MET A 116 -5.25 14.72 -1.94
CA MET A 116 -4.95 15.14 -3.31
C MET A 116 -5.99 14.60 -4.31
N LEU A 117 -6.47 13.37 -4.12
CA LEU A 117 -7.51 12.77 -4.97
C LEU A 117 -8.86 13.47 -4.78
N TYR A 118 -9.24 13.80 -3.55
CA TYR A 118 -10.46 14.58 -3.29
C TYR A 118 -10.33 16.02 -3.83
N ASP A 119 -9.18 16.67 -3.67
CA ASP A 119 -8.90 18.00 -4.23
C ASP A 119 -8.96 17.99 -5.78
N ALA A 120 -8.68 16.84 -6.42
CA ALA A 120 -8.83 16.61 -7.85
C ALA A 120 -10.27 16.27 -8.27
N GLY A 121 -11.19 16.15 -7.33
CA GLY A 121 -12.62 15.93 -7.58
C GLY A 121 -13.06 14.47 -7.54
N ALA A 122 -12.32 13.57 -6.89
CA ALA A 122 -12.80 12.21 -6.63
C ALA A 122 -14.09 12.23 -5.80
N LYS A 123 -15.04 11.37 -6.13
CA LYS A 123 -16.31 11.25 -5.40
C LYS A 123 -16.13 10.42 -4.12
N GLU A 124 -15.43 9.30 -4.22
CA GLU A 124 -15.11 8.40 -3.12
C GLU A 124 -13.68 7.86 -3.32
N VAL A 125 -12.95 7.67 -2.23
CA VAL A 125 -11.61 7.07 -2.24
C VAL A 125 -11.56 5.93 -1.25
N HIS A 126 -11.47 4.71 -1.77
CA HIS A 126 -11.32 3.47 -1.03
C HIS A 126 -9.86 3.04 -1.07
N VAL A 127 -9.21 2.97 0.08
CA VAL A 127 -7.78 2.59 0.16
C VAL A 127 -7.67 1.10 0.41
N LYS A 128 -6.84 0.44 -0.39
CA LYS A 128 -6.53 -0.99 -0.28
C LYS A 128 -5.02 -1.17 -0.23
N ILE A 129 -4.55 -1.83 0.80
CA ILE A 129 -3.13 -2.05 1.06
C ILE A 129 -2.77 -3.49 0.72
N ALA A 130 -1.83 -3.68 -0.21
CA ALA A 130 -1.42 -4.98 -0.74
C ALA A 130 -0.44 -5.73 0.19
N CYS A 131 -0.51 -5.47 1.48
CA CYS A 131 0.16 -6.24 2.53
C CYS A 131 -0.70 -6.27 3.79
N PRO A 132 -0.47 -7.22 4.71
CA PRO A 132 -1.07 -7.20 6.03
C PRO A 132 -0.63 -5.98 6.86
N GLU A 133 -1.38 -5.68 7.92
CA GLU A 133 -1.05 -4.63 8.88
C GLU A 133 0.36 -4.80 9.47
N ILE A 134 1.15 -3.72 9.47
CA ILE A 134 2.50 -3.72 10.04
C ILE A 134 2.42 -3.25 11.50
N LYS A 135 2.46 -4.21 12.44
CA LYS A 135 2.33 -3.97 13.89
C LYS A 135 3.66 -3.99 14.65
N TYR A 136 4.72 -4.53 14.03
CA TYR A 136 6.03 -4.69 14.66
C TYR A 136 7.14 -4.13 13.78
N PRO A 137 8.18 -3.51 14.39
CA PRO A 137 9.35 -3.05 13.65
C PRO A 137 10.16 -4.26 13.13
N ASP A 138 10.89 -4.03 12.05
CA ASP A 138 11.87 -5.00 11.54
C ASP A 138 13.18 -4.89 12.31
N PHE A 139 13.79 -6.05 12.59
CA PHE A 139 15.09 -6.15 13.26
C PHE A 139 16.21 -6.63 12.32
N TYR A 140 15.89 -6.97 11.06
CA TYR A 140 16.81 -7.70 10.18
C TYR A 140 17.29 -6.91 8.95
N GLY A 141 16.96 -5.65 8.82
CA GLY A 141 17.55 -4.83 7.75
C GLY A 141 16.62 -3.91 6.98
N VAL A 142 15.33 -3.90 7.29
CA VAL A 142 14.43 -2.87 6.81
C VAL A 142 14.35 -1.76 7.86
N ASP A 143 14.68 -0.52 7.47
CA ASP A 143 14.55 0.64 8.36
C ASP A 143 13.06 0.94 8.60
N THR A 144 12.47 0.21 9.54
CA THR A 144 11.12 0.46 10.00
C THR A 144 11.14 1.37 11.23
N PRO A 145 10.14 2.24 11.37
CA PRO A 145 10.04 3.13 12.53
C PRO A 145 9.81 2.31 13.81
N THR A 146 10.03 2.99 14.95
CA THR A 146 9.71 2.42 16.26
C THR A 146 8.22 2.04 16.34
N LYS A 147 7.86 1.09 17.21
CA LYS A 147 6.47 0.63 17.38
C LYS A 147 5.50 1.79 17.62
N LYS A 148 5.95 2.87 18.28
CA LYS A 148 5.14 4.08 18.55
C LYS A 148 4.73 4.82 17.26
N GLU A 149 5.52 4.70 16.19
CA GLU A 149 5.25 5.35 14.91
C GLU A 149 4.49 4.47 13.91
N LEU A 150 4.36 3.16 14.21
CA LEU A 150 3.58 2.23 13.39
C LEU A 150 2.09 2.46 13.63
N LEU A 151 1.38 2.90 12.59
CA LEU A 151 -0.02 3.30 12.72
C LEU A 151 -0.89 2.11 13.16
N ALA A 152 -0.74 0.95 12.51
CA ALA A 152 -1.49 -0.27 12.81
C ALA A 152 -1.10 -0.95 14.15
N ALA A 153 -0.01 -0.51 14.79
CA ALA A 153 0.34 -0.96 16.15
C ALA A 153 -0.38 -0.18 17.25
N ASN A 154 -0.93 1.02 16.93
CA ASN A 154 -1.46 1.96 17.90
C ASN A 154 -2.91 2.37 17.64
N LYS A 155 -3.48 2.04 16.49
CA LYS A 155 -4.81 2.43 16.05
C LYS A 155 -5.56 1.26 15.45
N THR A 156 -6.88 1.26 15.59
CA THR A 156 -7.77 0.35 14.88
C THR A 156 -7.86 0.72 13.39
N ASN A 157 -8.38 -0.19 12.57
CA ASN A 157 -8.54 0.06 11.14
C ASN A 157 -9.45 1.27 10.86
N ASP A 158 -10.53 1.42 11.63
CA ASP A 158 -11.45 2.55 11.52
C ASP A 158 -10.78 3.88 11.87
N GLU A 159 -10.00 3.92 12.95
CA GLU A 159 -9.22 5.11 13.33
C GLU A 159 -8.14 5.48 12.30
N ILE A 160 -7.56 4.47 11.63
CA ILE A 160 -6.60 4.70 10.55
C ILE A 160 -7.32 5.24 9.31
N CYS A 161 -8.49 4.68 8.98
CA CYS A 161 -9.32 5.12 7.87
C CYS A 161 -9.72 6.60 8.04
N GLU A 162 -10.20 6.97 9.23
CA GLU A 162 -10.51 8.35 9.58
C GLU A 162 -9.29 9.27 9.48
N TYR A 163 -8.15 8.84 10.05
CA TYR A 163 -6.90 9.60 10.02
C TYR A 163 -6.41 9.91 8.62
N ILE A 164 -6.47 8.93 7.69
CA ILE A 164 -6.08 9.15 6.29
C ILE A 164 -7.15 9.87 5.47
N GLY A 165 -8.38 9.96 5.98
CA GLY A 165 -9.51 10.63 5.35
C GLY A 165 -10.10 9.84 4.17
N ALA A 166 -9.98 8.51 4.17
CA ALA A 166 -10.54 7.64 3.16
C ALA A 166 -12.00 7.27 3.46
N MET A 167 -12.76 6.83 2.45
CA MET A 167 -14.11 6.30 2.61
C MET A 167 -14.09 4.89 3.23
N SER A 168 -13.10 4.08 2.88
CA SER A 168 -12.80 2.79 3.50
C SER A 168 -11.32 2.46 3.42
N LEU A 169 -10.86 1.60 4.31
CA LEU A 169 -9.49 1.08 4.33
C LEU A 169 -9.52 -0.42 4.58
N ASP A 170 -8.82 -1.18 3.76
CA ASP A 170 -8.61 -2.61 3.98
C ASP A 170 -7.16 -3.00 3.69
N PHE A 171 -6.69 -3.96 4.45
CA PHE A 171 -5.39 -4.60 4.29
C PHE A 171 -5.58 -6.00 3.75
N LEU A 172 -4.61 -6.48 2.96
CA LEU A 172 -4.56 -7.88 2.58
C LEU A 172 -4.48 -8.75 3.85
N SER A 173 -5.27 -9.81 3.91
CA SER A 173 -5.18 -10.75 5.04
C SER A 173 -3.84 -11.49 5.03
N LEU A 174 -3.45 -12.03 6.20
CA LEU A 174 -2.24 -12.85 6.30
C LEU A 174 -2.36 -14.13 5.45
N GLU A 175 -3.56 -14.70 5.39
CA GLU A 175 -3.88 -15.86 4.55
C GLU A 175 -3.77 -15.50 3.07
N GLY A 176 -4.25 -14.33 2.65
CA GLY A 176 -4.11 -13.80 1.30
C GLY A 176 -2.65 -13.61 0.90
N LEU A 177 -1.82 -13.11 1.83
CA LEU A 177 -0.38 -13.03 1.63
C LEU A 177 0.24 -14.41 1.33
N TYR A 178 -0.10 -15.44 2.12
CA TYR A 178 0.44 -16.78 1.89
C TYR A 178 -0.04 -17.38 0.57
N ARG A 179 -1.31 -17.22 0.22
CA ARG A 179 -1.82 -17.66 -1.09
C ARG A 179 -1.08 -16.97 -2.25
N ALA A 180 -0.85 -15.66 -2.15
CA ALA A 180 -0.16 -14.90 -3.20
C ALA A 180 1.28 -15.36 -3.46
N ILE A 181 1.98 -15.80 -2.41
CA ILE A 181 3.36 -16.29 -2.50
C ILE A 181 3.46 -17.81 -2.74
N GLY A 182 2.32 -18.51 -2.77
CA GLY A 182 2.25 -19.94 -3.07
C GLY A 182 2.59 -20.86 -1.89
N PHE A 183 2.35 -20.42 -0.66
CA PHE A 183 2.49 -21.23 0.54
C PHE A 183 1.12 -21.61 1.12
N GLU A 184 0.95 -22.88 1.45
CA GLU A 184 -0.29 -23.38 2.07
C GLU A 184 -0.34 -23.10 3.58
N LYS A 185 0.82 -22.93 4.22
CA LYS A 185 0.95 -22.75 5.68
C LYS A 185 1.94 -21.62 5.99
N ARG A 186 1.79 -21.06 7.18
CA ARG A 186 2.70 -20.03 7.71
C ARG A 186 4.10 -20.61 7.93
N ASN A 187 5.05 -20.23 7.07
CA ASN A 187 6.45 -20.62 7.13
C ASN A 187 7.42 -19.43 6.97
N ALA A 188 6.91 -18.22 7.04
CA ALA A 188 7.68 -16.99 6.91
C ALA A 188 7.41 -16.05 8.08
N VAL A 189 8.36 -15.15 8.38
CA VAL A 189 8.18 -14.07 9.36
C VAL A 189 7.24 -13.02 8.78
N SER A 190 6.20 -12.70 9.51
CA SER A 190 5.28 -11.61 9.20
C SER A 190 5.27 -10.59 10.34
N TYR A 191 5.43 -9.30 10.01
CA TYR A 191 5.39 -8.20 10.99
C TYR A 191 3.99 -7.91 11.54
N THR A 192 2.98 -8.61 11.08
CA THR A 192 1.63 -8.62 11.67
C THR A 192 1.60 -9.42 12.97
N HIS A 193 2.30 -10.55 13.01
CA HIS A 193 2.42 -11.43 14.16
C HIS A 193 3.87 -11.84 14.35
N LEU A 194 4.57 -11.19 15.24
CA LEU A 194 5.90 -11.63 15.67
C LEU A 194 5.73 -12.82 16.63
N THR A 195 5.78 -14.04 16.11
CA THR A 195 6.11 -15.20 16.96
C THR A 195 7.61 -15.29 17.02
N LEU A 196 8.18 -15.02 18.18
CA LEU A 196 9.58 -15.36 18.45
C LEU A 196 9.76 -16.85 18.15
N PRO A 197 10.83 -17.25 17.43
CA PRO A 197 11.16 -18.65 17.31
C PRO A 197 11.35 -19.21 18.71
N THR A 198 10.52 -20.18 19.08
CA THR A 198 10.61 -20.88 20.37
C THR A 198 11.74 -21.90 20.41
N THR A 199 12.46 -22.07 19.31
CA THR A 199 13.67 -22.90 19.24
C THR A 199 14.89 -22.03 19.47
N PRO A 200 15.66 -22.24 20.54
CA PRO A 200 16.98 -21.65 20.66
C PRO A 200 17.83 -22.14 19.50
N TYR A 201 18.51 -21.22 18.84
CA TYR A 201 19.55 -21.58 17.89
C TYR A 201 20.63 -22.36 18.65
N VAL A 202 20.81 -23.63 18.32
CA VAL A 202 21.97 -24.43 18.69
C VAL A 202 23.05 -24.21 17.66
#